data_9c63d89043293afadcb94f91fbb74357
#
_entry.id   9c63d89043293afadcb94f91fbb74357
#
_cell.length_a   1.000
_cell.length_b   1.000
_cell.length_c   1.000
_cell.angle_alpha   90.00
_cell.angle_beta   90.00
_cell.angle_gamma   90.00
#
_symmetry.space_group_name_H-M   'P 1'
#
loop_
_entity.id
_entity.type
_entity.pdbx_description
1 polymer ?
#
loop_
_entity_poly.entity_id
_entity_poly.type
_entity_poly.pdbx_seq_one_letter_code
_entity_poly.pdbx_strand_id
1 'polypeptide(L)'
;VNSKDIRKTILTRSNFRSDEDWIKVQEAIMKRDSLTNAPDEIHIPNRYVFEDVKRIPQSWNRELLDLILGSHDASLQKEVNKIRPVKVFNLSITPPEVIEATHDRMVKHYNSKGGNWKRNYMPRTLMIFVNDEPNLSDVERTEAAKQEAKNSLGSYWGALEGTIDPNKVSKAADNSVIGNVEEVAQQIAERFHPDDCIMTWFDFFNHDSPRVVRNMEAFMNKVVPRVEELIK
;
A
#
# COMPACT_ATOMS: atom_id res chain seq x y z
N VAL A 1 27.92 1.39 -0.99
CA VAL A 1 27.25 1.79 -2.25
C VAL A 1 27.83 3.11 -2.71
N ASN A 2 28.22 3.18 -3.96
CA ASN A 2 28.69 4.42 -4.60
C ASN A 2 27.72 4.81 -5.72
N SER A 3 27.58 6.10 -6.01
CA SER A 3 26.72 6.60 -7.09
C SER A 3 27.07 6.03 -8.47
N LYS A 4 28.36 5.73 -8.71
CA LYS A 4 28.83 5.10 -9.96
C LYS A 4 28.29 3.68 -10.17
N ASP A 5 27.90 2.99 -9.09
CA ASP A 5 27.39 1.62 -9.09
C ASP A 5 25.86 1.57 -9.18
N ILE A 6 25.21 2.74 -9.11
CA ILE A 6 23.75 2.86 -9.22
C ILE A 6 23.38 2.94 -10.71
N ARG A 7 22.43 2.09 -11.12
CA ARG A 7 21.90 2.12 -12.49
C ARG A 7 21.34 3.50 -12.82
N LYS A 8 21.78 4.10 -13.91
CA LYS A 8 21.22 5.34 -14.43
C LYS A 8 19.78 5.10 -14.87
N THR A 9 18.88 5.99 -14.50
CA THR A 9 17.51 5.96 -14.96
C THR A 9 17.43 6.60 -16.34
N ILE A 10 16.94 5.83 -17.29
CA ILE A 10 16.63 6.30 -18.65
C ILE A 10 15.13 6.17 -18.81
N LEU A 11 14.48 7.28 -19.17
CA LEU A 11 13.07 7.30 -19.48
C LEU A 11 12.87 7.26 -20.99
N THR A 12 11.95 6.44 -21.43
CA THR A 12 11.49 6.32 -22.82
C THR A 12 9.97 6.46 -22.85
N ARG A 13 9.38 6.52 -24.04
CA ARG A 13 7.91 6.53 -24.19
C ARG A 13 7.22 5.42 -23.41
N SER A 14 7.79 4.25 -23.32
CA SER A 14 7.22 3.08 -22.61
C SER A 14 7.04 3.27 -21.10
N ASN A 15 7.68 4.26 -20.50
CA ASN A 15 7.54 4.56 -19.08
C ASN A 15 6.32 5.44 -18.76
N PHE A 16 5.57 5.88 -19.77
CA PHE A 16 4.44 6.80 -19.61
C PHE A 16 3.13 6.15 -20.05
N ARG A 17 2.03 6.53 -19.41
CA ARG A 17 0.69 5.98 -19.67
C ARG A 17 0.10 6.46 -20.99
N SER A 18 0.44 7.68 -21.42
CA SER A 18 -0.08 8.30 -22.64
C SER A 18 1.02 8.97 -23.45
N ASP A 19 0.78 9.19 -24.76
CA ASP A 19 1.66 10.00 -25.61
C ASP A 19 1.70 11.45 -25.17
N GLU A 20 0.58 11.95 -24.66
CA GLU A 20 0.48 13.32 -24.15
C GLU A 20 1.42 13.56 -22.97
N ASP A 21 1.49 12.63 -22.01
CA ASP A 21 2.40 12.74 -20.86
C ASP A 21 3.86 12.68 -21.31
N TRP A 22 4.17 11.82 -22.29
CA TRP A 22 5.52 11.72 -22.84
C TRP A 22 5.93 13.00 -23.55
N ILE A 23 5.06 13.58 -24.41
CA ILE A 23 5.31 14.84 -25.12
C ILE A 23 5.55 15.99 -24.14
N LYS A 24 4.73 16.13 -23.09
CA LYS A 24 4.93 17.14 -22.05
C LYS A 24 6.30 17.06 -21.39
N VAL A 25 6.77 15.85 -21.12
CA VAL A 25 8.09 15.64 -20.52
C VAL A 25 9.21 15.95 -21.52
N GLN A 26 9.06 15.55 -22.79
CA GLN A 26 10.02 15.92 -23.84
C GLN A 26 10.12 17.45 -24.00
N GLU A 27 9.00 18.17 -24.07
CA GLU A 27 8.97 19.63 -24.14
C GLU A 27 9.66 20.29 -22.94
N ALA A 28 9.41 19.79 -21.73
CA ALA A 28 10.05 20.30 -20.53
C ALA A 28 11.58 20.11 -20.57
N ILE A 29 12.06 18.95 -21.07
CA ILE A 29 13.49 18.66 -21.22
C ILE A 29 14.10 19.51 -22.32
N MET A 30 13.44 19.63 -23.48
CA MET A 30 13.89 20.51 -24.56
C MET A 30 14.09 21.94 -24.07
N LYS A 31 13.15 22.46 -23.30
CA LYS A 31 13.25 23.81 -22.72
C LYS A 31 14.37 23.91 -21.69
N ARG A 32 14.53 22.90 -20.81
CA ARG A 32 15.56 22.91 -19.77
C ARG A 32 16.97 22.87 -20.38
N ASP A 33 17.17 21.98 -21.36
CA ASP A 33 18.49 21.66 -21.91
C ASP A 33 18.77 22.38 -23.25
N SER A 34 17.85 23.28 -23.67
CA SER A 34 17.94 24.05 -24.94
C SER A 34 18.12 23.13 -26.17
N LEU A 35 17.41 22.00 -26.21
CA LEU A 35 17.45 21.06 -27.30
C LEU A 35 16.57 21.53 -28.48
N THR A 36 17.03 21.28 -29.71
CA THR A 36 16.27 21.60 -30.93
C THR A 36 15.30 20.49 -31.34
N ASN A 37 15.57 19.25 -30.93
CA ASN A 37 14.77 18.08 -31.25
C ASN A 37 14.31 17.37 -29.97
N ALA A 38 13.13 16.75 -30.01
CA ALA A 38 12.61 15.93 -28.92
C ALA A 38 13.47 14.65 -28.75
N PRO A 39 13.99 14.37 -27.55
CA PRO A 39 14.81 13.18 -27.33
C PRO A 39 13.95 11.93 -27.24
N ASP A 40 14.40 10.83 -27.85
CA ASP A 40 13.77 9.50 -27.70
C ASP A 40 14.06 8.86 -26.34
N GLU A 41 15.16 9.26 -25.72
CA GLU A 41 15.58 8.82 -24.39
C GLU A 41 15.96 10.03 -23.53
N ILE A 42 15.47 10.03 -22.29
CA ILE A 42 15.76 11.08 -21.31
C ILE A 42 16.59 10.48 -20.18
N HIS A 43 17.82 10.92 -20.07
CA HIS A 43 18.69 10.53 -18.97
C HIS A 43 18.39 11.37 -17.72
N ILE A 44 17.97 10.69 -16.64
CA ILE A 44 17.75 11.34 -15.36
C ILE A 44 19.07 11.35 -14.59
N PRO A 45 19.66 12.52 -14.32
CA PRO A 45 20.88 12.61 -13.53
C PRO A 45 20.61 12.20 -12.07
N ASN A 46 21.61 11.60 -11.44
CA ASN A 46 21.55 11.35 -10.01
C ASN A 46 21.46 12.68 -9.25
N ARG A 47 20.43 12.84 -8.45
CA ARG A 47 20.23 14.05 -7.63
C ARG A 47 21.29 14.21 -6.56
N TYR A 48 21.84 13.10 -6.10
CA TYR A 48 22.84 13.06 -5.04
C TYR A 48 24.04 12.22 -5.48
N VAL A 49 25.22 12.62 -5.03
CA VAL A 49 26.43 11.84 -5.14
C VAL A 49 26.68 11.10 -3.84
N PHE A 50 26.79 9.79 -3.91
CA PHE A 50 27.09 8.93 -2.77
C PHE A 50 28.48 8.32 -2.90
N GLU A 51 29.24 8.41 -1.82
CA GLU A 51 30.54 7.76 -1.70
C GLU A 51 30.54 6.90 -0.43
N ASP A 52 30.89 5.62 -0.59
CA ASP A 52 31.02 4.65 0.50
C ASP A 52 29.83 4.57 1.47
N VAL A 53 28.63 4.76 0.97
CA VAL A 53 27.41 4.63 1.81
C VAL A 53 27.30 3.21 2.35
N LYS A 54 27.29 3.10 3.66
CA LYS A 54 27.19 1.86 4.42
C LYS A 54 25.93 1.87 5.28
N ARG A 55 25.44 0.67 5.60
CA ARG A 55 24.36 0.53 6.60
C ARG A 55 24.90 0.76 8.01
N ILE A 56 24.08 1.26 8.89
CA ILE A 56 24.37 1.44 10.30
C ILE A 56 23.29 0.68 11.11
N PRO A 57 23.68 -0.16 12.08
CA PRO A 57 25.02 -0.61 12.41
C PRO A 57 25.64 -1.47 11.32
N GLN A 58 26.97 -1.48 11.19
CA GLN A 58 27.64 -2.30 10.15
C GLN A 58 27.52 -3.79 10.42
N SER A 59 27.63 -4.17 11.70
CA SER A 59 27.42 -5.54 12.15
C SER A 59 26.00 -5.68 12.71
N TRP A 60 25.21 -6.58 12.15
CA TRP A 60 23.87 -6.91 12.61
C TRP A 60 23.50 -8.34 12.16
N ASN A 61 22.66 -8.98 12.96
CA ASN A 61 22.20 -10.33 12.60
C ASN A 61 21.20 -10.24 11.44
N ARG A 62 21.63 -10.70 10.26
CA ARG A 62 20.80 -10.70 9.05
C ARG A 62 19.61 -11.65 9.11
N GLU A 63 19.65 -12.64 9.99
CA GLU A 63 18.56 -13.61 10.17
C GLU A 63 17.33 -12.96 10.84
N LEU A 64 17.55 -11.83 11.53
CA LEU A 64 16.46 -11.04 12.11
C LEU A 64 15.73 -10.14 11.08
N LEU A 65 16.21 -10.12 9.83
CA LEU A 65 15.62 -9.27 8.79
C LEU A 65 14.63 -10.07 7.95
N ASP A 66 13.38 -9.75 8.07
CA ASP A 66 12.34 -10.13 7.11
C ASP A 66 12.30 -9.15 5.94
N LEU A 67 12.32 -9.68 4.73
CA LEU A 67 12.15 -8.88 3.52
C LEU A 67 10.75 -9.05 2.96
N ILE A 68 10.11 -7.92 2.68
CA ILE A 68 8.77 -7.87 2.10
C ILE A 68 8.82 -6.99 0.84
N LEU A 69 8.33 -7.52 -0.27
CA LEU A 69 8.27 -6.83 -1.56
C LEU A 69 6.92 -6.16 -1.74
N GLY A 70 6.89 -4.85 -1.92
CA GLY A 70 5.67 -4.06 -2.19
C GLY A 70 5.28 -4.01 -3.68
N SER A 71 5.70 -4.97 -4.50
CA SER A 71 5.41 -5.00 -5.93
C SER A 71 4.62 -6.24 -6.32
N HIS A 72 3.62 -6.04 -7.19
CA HIS A 72 2.82 -7.13 -7.78
C HIS A 72 3.36 -7.61 -9.14
N ASP A 73 4.55 -7.18 -9.55
CA ASP A 73 5.25 -7.74 -10.70
C ASP A 73 5.60 -9.20 -10.43
N ALA A 74 4.93 -10.09 -11.20
CA ALA A 74 5.07 -11.54 -11.04
C ALA A 74 6.50 -12.03 -11.35
N SER A 75 7.19 -11.38 -12.28
CA SER A 75 8.56 -11.73 -12.65
C SER A 75 9.51 -11.36 -11.51
N LEU A 76 9.38 -10.13 -11.01
CA LEU A 76 10.21 -9.66 -9.90
C LEU A 76 10.03 -10.53 -8.63
N GLN A 77 8.78 -10.89 -8.29
CA GLN A 77 8.50 -11.77 -7.15
C GLN A 77 9.21 -13.13 -7.27
N LYS A 78 9.22 -13.71 -8.48
CA LYS A 78 9.92 -14.98 -8.75
C LYS A 78 11.44 -14.82 -8.67
N GLU A 79 11.99 -13.78 -9.30
CA GLU A 79 13.44 -13.57 -9.37
C GLU A 79 14.04 -13.31 -7.97
N VAL A 80 13.41 -12.48 -7.13
CA VAL A 80 13.92 -12.23 -5.78
C VAL A 80 13.87 -13.50 -4.91
N ASN A 81 12.84 -14.35 -5.11
CA ASN A 81 12.69 -15.60 -4.38
C ASN A 81 13.64 -16.71 -4.87
N LYS A 82 14.28 -16.61 -6.03
CA LYS A 82 15.40 -17.46 -6.39
C LYS A 82 16.64 -17.20 -5.52
N ILE A 83 16.78 -15.98 -5.02
CA ILE A 83 17.96 -15.55 -4.26
C ILE A 83 17.79 -15.83 -2.76
N ARG A 84 16.63 -15.43 -2.19
CA ARG A 84 16.32 -15.54 -0.75
C ARG A 84 14.82 -15.46 -0.50
N PRO A 85 14.35 -15.89 0.68
CA PRO A 85 12.94 -15.73 1.05
C PRO A 85 12.55 -14.24 1.06
N VAL A 86 11.52 -13.89 0.28
CA VAL A 86 10.94 -12.53 0.24
C VAL A 86 9.43 -12.67 0.26
N LYS A 87 8.80 -12.08 1.27
CA LYS A 87 7.35 -12.00 1.44
C LYS A 87 6.76 -10.94 0.49
N VAL A 88 5.43 -10.85 0.39
CA VAL A 88 4.77 -9.87 -0.48
C VAL A 88 3.83 -8.99 0.34
N PHE A 89 3.91 -7.67 0.14
CA PHE A 89 3.04 -6.71 0.79
C PHE A 89 1.92 -6.27 -0.16
N ASN A 90 0.68 -6.24 0.34
CA ASN A 90 -0.48 -5.77 -0.39
C ASN A 90 -0.94 -4.42 0.15
N LEU A 91 -1.02 -3.44 -0.73
CA LEU A 91 -1.62 -2.14 -0.40
C LEU A 91 -3.14 -2.28 -0.26
N SER A 92 -3.77 -1.33 0.43
CA SER A 92 -5.23 -1.28 0.60
C SER A 92 -6.02 -1.26 -0.72
N ILE A 93 -5.40 -0.77 -1.80
CA ILE A 93 -5.99 -0.70 -3.14
C ILE A 93 -5.73 -1.96 -3.99
N THR A 94 -5.05 -2.98 -3.45
CA THR A 94 -4.76 -4.21 -4.20
C THR A 94 -6.05 -5.02 -4.34
N PRO A 95 -6.49 -5.32 -5.58
CA PRO A 95 -7.71 -6.09 -5.81
C PRO A 95 -7.59 -7.52 -5.25
N PRO A 96 -8.70 -8.11 -4.76
CA PRO A 96 -8.70 -9.47 -4.20
C PRO A 96 -8.14 -10.53 -5.15
N GLU A 97 -8.48 -10.48 -6.43
CA GLU A 97 -7.99 -11.41 -7.45
C GLU A 97 -6.47 -11.34 -7.65
N VAL A 98 -5.86 -10.17 -7.46
CA VAL A 98 -4.40 -10.00 -7.49
C VAL A 98 -3.76 -10.63 -6.25
N ILE A 99 -4.42 -10.55 -5.10
CA ILE A 99 -3.96 -11.17 -3.85
C ILE A 99 -3.98 -12.69 -4.00
N GLU A 100 -5.08 -13.27 -4.48
CA GLU A 100 -5.20 -14.72 -4.70
C GLU A 100 -4.18 -15.22 -5.73
N ALA A 101 -4.06 -14.55 -6.88
CA ALA A 101 -3.05 -14.89 -7.88
C ALA A 101 -1.62 -14.78 -7.35
N THR A 102 -1.37 -13.87 -6.42
CA THR A 102 -0.07 -13.75 -5.73
C THR A 102 0.13 -14.92 -4.78
N HIS A 103 -0.89 -15.30 -4.01
CA HIS A 103 -0.84 -16.46 -3.12
C HIS A 103 -0.47 -17.74 -3.91
N ASP A 104 -1.22 -18.03 -4.97
CA ASP A 104 -1.00 -19.21 -5.81
C ASP A 104 0.39 -19.25 -6.44
N ARG A 105 0.88 -18.10 -6.84
CA ARG A 105 2.23 -17.95 -7.39
C ARG A 105 3.29 -18.22 -6.33
N MET A 106 3.12 -17.65 -5.14
CA MET A 106 4.10 -17.75 -4.08
C MET A 106 4.16 -19.13 -3.43
N VAL A 107 3.06 -19.88 -3.38
CA VAL A 107 3.05 -21.30 -3.03
C VAL A 107 4.06 -22.09 -3.88
N LYS A 108 4.22 -21.72 -5.15
CA LYS A 108 5.10 -22.42 -6.11
C LYS A 108 6.54 -21.89 -6.16
N HIS A 109 6.74 -20.63 -5.78
CA HIS A 109 8.00 -19.92 -6.02
C HIS A 109 8.68 -19.34 -4.79
N TYR A 110 8.06 -19.45 -3.61
CA TYR A 110 8.68 -19.00 -2.38
C TYR A 110 9.98 -19.76 -2.12
N ASN A 111 10.99 -19.08 -1.67
CA ASN A 111 12.30 -19.67 -1.44
C ASN A 111 12.26 -20.66 -0.27
N SER A 112 12.67 -21.90 -0.52
CA SER A 112 12.62 -23.00 0.47
C SER A 112 13.42 -22.73 1.75
N LYS A 113 14.40 -21.85 1.72
CA LYS A 113 15.12 -21.43 2.94
C LYS A 113 14.21 -20.69 3.94
N GLY A 114 13.07 -20.16 3.49
CA GLY A 114 12.04 -19.56 4.33
C GLY A 114 10.97 -20.56 4.83
N GLY A 115 11.13 -21.85 4.54
CA GLY A 115 10.14 -22.87 4.77
C GLY A 115 9.02 -22.89 3.74
N ASN A 116 7.84 -23.37 4.14
CA ASN A 116 6.67 -23.35 3.27
C ASN A 116 6.03 -21.96 3.24
N TRP A 117 5.50 -21.60 2.09
CA TRP A 117 4.69 -20.38 1.97
C TRP A 117 3.46 -20.44 2.88
N LYS A 118 3.18 -19.34 3.54
CA LYS A 118 1.98 -19.16 4.37
C LYS A 118 1.23 -17.93 3.90
N ARG A 119 -0.10 -17.96 4.01
CA ARG A 119 -0.94 -16.84 3.59
C ARG A 119 -0.63 -15.55 4.39
N ASN A 120 -0.33 -15.68 5.67
CA ASN A 120 0.07 -14.55 6.51
C ASN A 120 1.43 -13.91 6.14
N TYR A 121 2.15 -14.47 5.16
CA TYR A 121 3.33 -13.82 4.56
C TYR A 121 2.96 -12.74 3.53
N MET A 122 1.66 -12.51 3.35
CA MET A 122 1.10 -11.44 2.52
C MET A 122 0.35 -10.42 3.39
N PRO A 123 1.03 -9.65 4.28
CA PRO A 123 0.33 -8.60 5.01
C PRO A 123 -0.34 -7.63 4.04
N ARG A 124 -1.57 -7.24 4.37
CA ARG A 124 -2.36 -6.30 3.58
C ARG A 124 -2.85 -5.14 4.43
N THR A 125 -2.70 -3.94 3.91
CA THR A 125 -3.19 -2.74 4.59
C THR A 125 -4.71 -2.69 4.48
N LEU A 126 -5.37 -2.39 5.60
CA LEU A 126 -6.81 -2.16 5.67
C LEU A 126 -7.08 -0.84 6.39
N MET A 127 -7.79 0.04 5.71
CA MET A 127 -8.24 1.31 6.25
C MET A 127 -9.54 1.09 7.02
N ILE A 128 -9.62 1.57 8.25
CA ILE A 128 -10.72 1.28 9.16
C ILE A 128 -11.36 2.58 9.65
N PHE A 129 -12.68 2.67 9.45
CA PHE A 129 -13.51 3.75 9.93
C PHE A 129 -14.70 3.15 10.68
N VAL A 130 -14.54 2.91 11.99
CA VAL A 130 -15.60 2.39 12.84
C VAL A 130 -16.14 3.50 13.75
N ASN A 131 -17.44 3.62 13.83
CA ASN A 131 -18.09 4.53 14.77
C ASN A 131 -18.91 3.76 15.81
N ASP A 132 -18.64 4.01 17.08
CA ASP A 132 -19.29 3.37 18.23
C ASP A 132 -19.88 4.38 19.22
N GLU A 133 -20.12 5.64 18.76
CA GLU A 133 -20.66 6.72 19.61
C GLU A 133 -21.94 6.29 20.33
N PRO A 134 -21.96 6.32 21.68
CA PRO A 134 -23.07 5.76 22.45
C PRO A 134 -24.38 6.49 22.25
N ASN A 135 -24.33 7.80 21.93
CA ASN A 135 -25.49 8.65 21.77
C ASN A 135 -26.10 8.65 20.36
N LEU A 136 -25.53 7.87 19.44
CA LEU A 136 -25.99 7.72 18.06
C LEU A 136 -26.67 6.37 17.86
N SER A 137 -27.69 6.33 17.03
CA SER A 137 -28.26 5.10 16.51
C SER A 137 -27.25 4.42 15.54
N ASP A 138 -27.46 3.14 15.22
CA ASP A 138 -26.58 2.41 14.32
C ASP A 138 -26.53 3.05 12.92
N VAL A 139 -27.65 3.57 12.43
CA VAL A 139 -27.71 4.30 11.16
C VAL A 139 -26.87 5.58 11.22
N GLU A 140 -26.99 6.35 12.29
CA GLU A 140 -26.21 7.58 12.45
C GLU A 140 -24.70 7.29 12.60
N ARG A 141 -24.33 6.21 13.30
CA ARG A 141 -22.95 5.74 13.41
C ARG A 141 -22.37 5.40 12.04
N THR A 142 -23.13 4.66 11.24
CA THR A 142 -22.73 4.29 9.88
C THR A 142 -22.53 5.51 8.99
N GLU A 143 -23.45 6.47 9.00
CA GLU A 143 -23.32 7.69 8.21
C GLU A 143 -22.15 8.57 8.69
N ALA A 144 -21.93 8.67 10.00
CA ALA A 144 -20.80 9.39 10.57
C ALA A 144 -19.46 8.74 10.14
N ALA A 145 -19.36 7.40 10.15
CA ALA A 145 -18.17 6.67 9.67
C ALA A 145 -17.92 6.89 8.17
N LYS A 146 -18.97 6.87 7.34
CA LYS A 146 -18.86 7.17 5.90
C LYS A 146 -18.37 8.60 5.64
N GLN A 147 -18.90 9.56 6.39
CA GLN A 147 -18.48 10.96 6.24
C GLN A 147 -17.01 11.15 6.68
N GLU A 148 -16.61 10.49 7.77
CA GLU A 148 -15.22 10.48 8.23
C GLU A 148 -14.29 9.88 7.17
N ALA A 149 -14.65 8.73 6.62
CA ALA A 149 -13.88 8.07 5.55
C ALA A 149 -13.72 8.98 4.33
N LYS A 150 -14.79 9.60 3.87
CA LYS A 150 -14.77 10.52 2.73
C LYS A 150 -13.83 11.71 2.97
N ASN A 151 -13.90 12.32 4.14
CA ASN A 151 -13.06 13.47 4.49
C ASN A 151 -11.59 13.06 4.60
N SER A 152 -11.31 11.97 5.30
CA SER A 152 -9.96 11.47 5.54
C SER A 152 -9.27 11.02 4.26
N LEU A 153 -9.94 10.23 3.45
CA LEU A 153 -9.41 9.77 2.18
C LEU A 153 -9.21 10.91 1.19
N GLY A 154 -10.11 11.91 1.20
CA GLY A 154 -9.95 13.13 0.43
C GLY A 154 -8.70 13.91 0.84
N SER A 155 -8.47 14.09 2.12
CA SER A 155 -7.27 14.74 2.67
C SER A 155 -5.99 13.98 2.32
N TYR A 156 -6.01 12.64 2.46
CA TYR A 156 -4.88 11.78 2.14
C TYR A 156 -4.46 11.89 0.66
N TRP A 157 -5.41 11.77 -0.26
CA TRP A 157 -5.10 11.86 -1.70
C TRP A 157 -4.71 13.27 -2.11
N GLY A 158 -5.35 14.30 -1.53
CA GLY A 158 -4.96 15.68 -1.72
C GLY A 158 -3.51 15.96 -1.30
N ALA A 159 -3.09 15.39 -0.17
CA ALA A 159 -1.72 15.53 0.33
C ALA A 159 -0.70 14.79 -0.55
N LEU A 160 -1.03 13.61 -1.07
CA LEU A 160 -0.12 12.81 -1.90
C LEU A 160 0.06 13.36 -3.32
N GLU A 161 -1.02 13.81 -3.94
CA GLU A 161 -1.04 14.14 -5.37
C GLU A 161 -1.23 15.64 -5.65
N GLY A 162 -1.46 16.44 -4.61
CA GLY A 162 -1.77 17.87 -4.76
C GLY A 162 -3.16 18.16 -5.32
N THR A 163 -3.92 17.12 -5.68
CA THR A 163 -5.29 17.22 -6.21
C THR A 163 -6.16 16.10 -5.65
N ILE A 164 -7.47 16.34 -5.55
CA ILE A 164 -8.44 15.33 -5.13
C ILE A 164 -9.06 14.72 -6.40
N ASP A 165 -8.78 13.44 -6.65
CA ASP A 165 -9.47 12.64 -7.66
C ASP A 165 -10.62 11.87 -7.00
N PRO A 166 -11.90 12.21 -7.29
CA PRO A 166 -13.06 11.55 -6.68
C PRO A 166 -13.09 10.03 -6.93
N ASN A 167 -12.58 9.58 -8.09
CA ASN A 167 -12.56 8.14 -8.42
C ASN A 167 -11.57 7.37 -7.54
N LYS A 168 -10.43 7.97 -7.21
CA LYS A 168 -9.45 7.37 -6.29
C LYS A 168 -9.96 7.33 -4.87
N VAL A 169 -10.63 8.40 -4.42
CA VAL A 169 -11.28 8.46 -3.11
C VAL A 169 -12.35 7.37 -3.00
N SER A 170 -13.20 7.22 -4.02
CA SER A 170 -14.22 6.16 -4.06
C SER A 170 -13.61 4.77 -3.98
N LYS A 171 -12.64 4.45 -4.83
CA LYS A 171 -11.95 3.15 -4.80
C LYS A 171 -11.26 2.85 -3.46
N ALA A 172 -10.69 3.87 -2.83
CA ALA A 172 -10.09 3.71 -1.51
C ALA A 172 -11.17 3.44 -0.44
N ALA A 173 -12.32 4.09 -0.53
CA ALA A 173 -13.46 3.83 0.34
C ALA A 173 -14.01 2.41 0.14
N ASP A 174 -14.17 1.95 -1.11
CA ASP A 174 -14.63 0.60 -1.43
C ASP A 174 -13.72 -0.50 -0.87
N ASN A 175 -12.41 -0.23 -0.80
CA ASN A 175 -11.42 -1.16 -0.23
C ASN A 175 -11.26 -1.02 1.31
N SER A 176 -11.85 -0.01 1.92
CA SER A 176 -11.87 0.19 3.37
C SER A 176 -12.98 -0.63 4.02
N VAL A 177 -12.99 -0.70 5.36
CA VAL A 177 -14.13 -1.15 6.15
C VAL A 177 -14.69 0.04 6.90
N ILE A 178 -16.00 0.30 6.70
CA ILE A 178 -16.64 1.54 7.11
C ILE A 178 -18.01 1.21 7.69
N GLY A 179 -18.33 1.72 8.89
CA GLY A 179 -19.65 1.54 9.46
C GLY A 179 -19.67 1.57 10.98
N ASN A 180 -20.75 1.05 11.54
CA ASN A 180 -20.83 0.71 12.96
C ASN A 180 -20.05 -0.59 13.24
N VAL A 181 -19.97 -1.01 14.50
CA VAL A 181 -19.19 -2.18 14.93
C VAL A 181 -19.62 -3.45 14.22
N GLU A 182 -20.92 -3.72 14.10
CA GLU A 182 -21.44 -4.93 13.47
C GLU A 182 -21.14 -4.96 11.97
N GLU A 183 -21.37 -3.85 11.27
CA GLU A 183 -21.10 -3.76 9.83
C GLU A 183 -19.62 -3.93 9.50
N VAL A 184 -18.74 -3.33 10.31
CA VAL A 184 -17.29 -3.49 10.12
C VAL A 184 -16.85 -4.93 10.38
N ALA A 185 -17.40 -5.57 11.41
CA ALA A 185 -17.11 -6.97 11.71
C ALA A 185 -17.57 -7.91 10.57
N GLN A 186 -18.78 -7.71 10.05
CA GLN A 186 -19.30 -8.47 8.91
C GLN A 186 -18.44 -8.28 7.66
N GLN A 187 -18.11 -7.04 7.30
CA GLN A 187 -17.24 -6.74 6.15
C GLN A 187 -15.90 -7.46 6.27
N ILE A 188 -15.33 -7.57 7.46
CA ILE A 188 -14.06 -8.29 7.65
C ILE A 188 -14.29 -9.80 7.49
N ALA A 189 -15.28 -10.37 8.15
CA ALA A 189 -15.57 -11.80 8.09
C ALA A 189 -15.89 -12.29 6.67
N GLU A 190 -16.57 -11.46 5.85
CA GLU A 190 -16.95 -11.81 4.47
C GLU A 190 -15.83 -11.61 3.44
N ARG A 191 -14.96 -10.61 3.65
CA ARG A 191 -14.00 -10.16 2.63
C ARG A 191 -12.60 -10.70 2.81
N PHE A 192 -12.26 -11.24 3.98
CA PHE A 192 -10.89 -11.63 4.31
C PHE A 192 -10.83 -13.11 4.70
N HIS A 193 -9.74 -13.75 4.29
CA HIS A 193 -9.48 -15.12 4.72
C HIS A 193 -9.00 -15.12 6.19
N PRO A 194 -9.39 -16.11 7.02
CA PRO A 194 -8.96 -16.16 8.42
C PRO A 194 -7.45 -16.12 8.66
N ASP A 195 -6.67 -16.62 7.72
CA ASP A 195 -5.20 -16.61 7.77
C ASP A 195 -4.57 -15.32 7.20
N ASP A 196 -5.36 -14.33 6.78
CA ASP A 196 -4.81 -13.07 6.29
C ASP A 196 -4.14 -12.31 7.44
N CYS A 197 -2.96 -11.77 7.18
CA CYS A 197 -2.31 -10.81 8.09
C CYS A 197 -2.78 -9.41 7.72
N ILE A 198 -3.67 -8.83 8.55
CA ILE A 198 -4.20 -7.50 8.32
C ILE A 198 -3.36 -6.47 9.07
N MET A 199 -2.86 -5.48 8.35
CA MET A 199 -2.20 -4.29 8.88
C MET A 199 -3.22 -3.15 8.91
N THR A 200 -3.76 -2.88 10.07
CA THR A 200 -4.82 -1.88 10.27
C THR A 200 -4.28 -0.47 10.22
N TRP A 201 -4.99 0.43 9.55
CA TRP A 201 -4.64 1.83 9.43
C TRP A 201 -5.82 2.71 9.85
N PHE A 202 -5.60 3.60 10.84
CA PHE A 202 -6.65 4.38 11.51
C PHE A 202 -6.51 5.89 11.34
N ASP A 203 -5.35 6.41 10.97
CA ASP A 203 -5.14 7.84 10.75
C ASP A 203 -4.81 8.16 9.30
N PHE A 204 -5.58 9.06 8.70
CA PHE A 204 -5.48 9.49 7.32
C PHE A 204 -5.45 11.02 7.23
N PHE A 205 -4.45 11.66 7.81
CA PHE A 205 -4.28 13.11 7.80
C PHE A 205 -5.42 13.91 8.48
N ASN A 206 -6.24 13.27 9.29
CA ASN A 206 -7.23 13.97 10.11
C ASN A 206 -6.61 14.69 11.30
N HIS A 207 -5.51 14.14 11.82
CA HIS A 207 -4.77 14.63 12.98
C HIS A 207 -5.63 14.83 14.25
N ASP A 208 -6.77 14.13 14.34
CA ASP A 208 -7.63 14.08 15.53
C ASP A 208 -7.25 12.86 16.37
N SER A 209 -6.21 13.01 17.19
CA SER A 209 -5.69 11.91 18.02
C SER A 209 -6.74 11.29 18.93
N PRO A 210 -7.62 12.03 19.64
CA PRO A 210 -8.68 11.43 20.44
C PRO A 210 -9.62 10.55 19.61
N ARG A 211 -9.98 10.97 18.40
CA ARG A 211 -10.84 10.19 17.49
C ARG A 211 -10.14 8.94 16.98
N VAL A 212 -8.86 9.04 16.61
CA VAL A 212 -8.05 7.90 16.19
C VAL A 212 -7.95 6.84 17.31
N VAL A 213 -7.67 7.26 18.54
CA VAL A 213 -7.61 6.36 19.70
C VAL A 213 -8.96 5.64 19.91
N ARG A 214 -10.08 6.35 19.88
CA ARG A 214 -11.41 5.73 20.00
C ARG A 214 -11.69 4.73 18.89
N ASN A 215 -11.29 5.03 17.67
CA ASN A 215 -11.42 4.14 16.51
C ASN A 215 -10.63 2.85 16.74
N MET A 216 -9.40 2.96 17.25
CA MET A 216 -8.56 1.81 17.60
C MET A 216 -9.18 0.99 18.75
N GLU A 217 -9.68 1.65 19.81
CA GLU A 217 -10.34 0.99 20.94
C GLU A 217 -11.61 0.26 20.52
N ALA A 218 -12.47 0.90 19.72
CA ALA A 218 -13.68 0.30 19.18
C ALA A 218 -13.36 -0.94 18.33
N PHE A 219 -12.33 -0.83 17.49
CA PHE A 219 -11.87 -1.94 16.67
C PHE A 219 -11.37 -3.11 17.52
N MET A 220 -10.41 -2.88 18.40
CA MET A 220 -9.80 -3.94 19.19
C MET A 220 -10.74 -4.58 20.20
N ASN A 221 -11.58 -3.77 20.86
CA ASN A 221 -12.40 -4.24 21.97
C ASN A 221 -13.81 -4.71 21.57
N LYS A 222 -14.29 -4.34 20.37
CA LYS A 222 -15.65 -4.67 19.91
C LYS A 222 -15.66 -5.38 18.55
N VAL A 223 -14.94 -4.85 17.55
CA VAL A 223 -14.93 -5.45 16.20
C VAL A 223 -14.18 -6.77 16.18
N VAL A 224 -12.96 -6.83 16.70
CA VAL A 224 -12.15 -8.07 16.67
C VAL A 224 -12.86 -9.24 17.35
N PRO A 225 -13.41 -9.12 18.58
CA PRO A 225 -14.17 -10.21 19.20
C PRO A 225 -15.38 -10.62 18.35
N ARG A 226 -16.07 -9.65 17.73
CA ARG A 226 -17.22 -9.94 16.88
C ARG A 226 -16.85 -10.68 15.60
N VAL A 227 -15.72 -10.34 14.97
CA VAL A 227 -15.17 -11.09 13.83
C VAL A 227 -14.86 -12.53 14.24
N GLU A 228 -14.23 -12.75 15.39
CA GLU A 228 -13.92 -14.10 15.90
C GLU A 228 -15.17 -14.95 16.13
N GLU A 229 -16.30 -14.33 16.47
CA GLU A 229 -17.60 -15.02 16.58
C GLU A 229 -18.17 -15.40 15.21
N LEU A 230 -18.05 -14.50 14.21
CA LEU A 230 -18.62 -14.68 12.87
C LEU A 230 -17.88 -15.72 12.03
N ILE A 231 -16.59 -15.94 12.27
CA ILE A 231 -15.76 -16.89 11.50
C ILE A 231 -15.65 -18.28 12.12
N LYS A 232 -16.28 -18.52 13.29
CA LYS A 232 -16.38 -19.84 13.93
C LYS A 232 -17.44 -20.70 13.28
#